data_ff1229cbc41d1c42b34ecfadf0b1e834
#
_entry.id   ff1229cbc41d1c42b34ecfadf0b1e834
#
_cell.length_a   1.000
_cell.length_b   1.000
_cell.length_c   1.000
_cell.angle_alpha   90.00
_cell.angle_beta   90.00
_cell.angle_gamma   90.00
#
_symmetry.space_group_name_H-M   'P 1'
#
loop_
_entity.id
_entity.type
_entity.pdbx_description
1 polymer ?
#
loop_
_entity_poly.entity_id
_entity_poly.type
_entity_poly.pdbx_seq_one_letter_code
_entity_poly.pdbx_strand_id
1 'polypeptide(L)'
;MKSRIISVIGMHRSGTSALTKGLEALGIGLGDTIIPAAADNPKGYWEDRLVLAINKALLERCDIAWNDLRIVEEGEFLDPALGDLADQAAKLFADRIAAYGNWGFKDPRTVRVLPFWLHAAQRAGIDLQFVVAFRHPLAVAQSLQVRNGIPQVRGMLMWAAYLLPFLDRIRSFPHVFVTYDQLLDAPEDSIRKIADTLDWSVRRDRLVDYTHAFLNKDLRHHPTDSEQDSLQQQPVPEVVTSAYTLLSQAASLISPDFWERLAQAQAAHRALHPILQQMDAESEHRRKRNQSIFQRLLHA
;
A
#
# COMPACT_ATOMS: atom_id res chain seq x y z
N MET A 1 28.63 -6.34 1.31
CA MET A 1 27.43 -5.67 1.88
C MET A 1 26.30 -6.68 1.83
N LYS A 2 25.46 -6.79 2.88
CA LYS A 2 24.25 -7.61 2.82
C LYS A 2 23.31 -7.02 1.76
N SER A 3 22.72 -7.88 0.95
CA SER A 3 21.71 -7.48 -0.02
C SER A 3 20.45 -6.97 0.69
N ARG A 4 19.88 -5.86 0.22
CA ARG A 4 18.75 -5.21 0.84
C ARG A 4 17.56 -5.11 -0.13
N ILE A 5 16.36 -5.28 0.40
CA ILE A 5 15.13 -5.14 -0.37
C ILE A 5 14.29 -4.02 0.21
N ILE A 6 13.85 -3.09 -0.64
CA ILE A 6 12.87 -2.06 -0.25
C ILE A 6 11.47 -2.50 -0.70
N SER A 7 10.54 -2.59 0.24
CA SER A 7 9.12 -2.73 -0.05
C SER A 7 8.41 -1.37 0.08
N VAL A 8 7.82 -0.88 -1.00
CA VAL A 8 6.91 0.26 -0.94
C VAL A 8 5.53 -0.27 -0.60
N ILE A 9 5.07 0.04 0.61
CA ILE A 9 3.77 -0.39 1.14
C ILE A 9 2.81 0.80 1.26
N GLY A 10 1.53 0.51 1.13
CA GLY A 10 0.49 1.55 1.22
C GLY A 10 -0.78 1.14 0.49
N MET A 11 -1.86 1.89 0.69
CA MET A 11 -3.14 1.64 0.05
C MET A 11 -3.09 1.94 -1.46
N HIS A 12 -3.94 1.29 -2.26
CA HIS A 12 -4.23 1.68 -3.64
C HIS A 12 -4.52 3.18 -3.73
N ARG A 13 -4.09 3.83 -4.81
CA ARG A 13 -4.31 5.27 -5.09
C ARG A 13 -3.57 6.23 -4.15
N SER A 14 -2.60 5.74 -3.37
CA SER A 14 -1.78 6.54 -2.43
C SER A 14 -0.41 6.95 -3.00
N GLY A 15 -0.21 6.90 -4.32
CA GLY A 15 1.06 7.28 -4.93
C GLY A 15 2.17 6.23 -4.85
N THR A 16 1.84 5.00 -4.44
CA THR A 16 2.81 3.90 -4.33
C THR A 16 3.58 3.66 -5.63
N SER A 17 2.94 3.75 -6.81
CA SER A 17 3.60 3.59 -8.11
C SER A 17 4.66 4.68 -8.37
N ALA A 18 4.34 5.93 -8.04
CA ALA A 18 5.27 7.05 -8.21
C ALA A 18 6.50 6.88 -7.29
N LEU A 19 6.29 6.54 -6.02
CA LEU A 19 7.38 6.26 -5.08
C LEU A 19 8.25 5.09 -5.53
N THR A 20 7.62 4.00 -6.02
CA THR A 20 8.37 2.83 -6.51
C THR A 20 9.28 3.21 -7.66
N LYS A 21 8.79 3.97 -8.64
CA LYS A 21 9.64 4.48 -9.74
C LYS A 21 10.80 5.33 -9.22
N GLY A 22 10.56 6.11 -8.17
CA GLY A 22 11.59 6.94 -7.53
C GLY A 22 12.75 6.15 -6.92
N LEU A 23 12.56 4.86 -6.58
CA LEU A 23 13.63 4.01 -6.06
C LEU A 23 14.78 3.80 -7.06
N GLU A 24 14.53 3.95 -8.36
CA GLU A 24 15.61 3.89 -9.36
C GLU A 24 16.64 5.00 -9.18
N ALA A 25 16.23 6.15 -8.60
CA ALA A 25 17.16 7.22 -8.23
C ALA A 25 18.13 6.82 -7.10
N LEU A 26 17.83 5.73 -6.39
CA LEU A 26 18.72 5.12 -5.38
C LEU A 26 19.56 3.97 -5.97
N GLY A 27 19.47 3.72 -7.28
CA GLY A 27 20.15 2.61 -7.94
C GLY A 27 19.54 1.23 -7.64
N ILE A 28 18.27 1.20 -7.24
CA ILE A 28 17.55 -0.02 -6.90
C ILE A 28 16.85 -0.56 -8.15
N GLY A 29 17.03 -1.84 -8.44
CA GLY A 29 16.33 -2.53 -9.51
C GLY A 29 14.87 -2.81 -9.15
N LEU A 30 13.95 -2.61 -10.09
CA LEU A 30 12.51 -2.87 -9.87
C LEU A 30 12.04 -4.22 -10.44
N GLY A 31 12.92 -4.92 -11.15
CA GLY A 31 12.58 -6.19 -11.81
C GLY A 31 12.25 -6.00 -13.29
N ASP A 32 12.15 -7.13 -13.98
CA ASP A 32 11.89 -7.25 -15.43
C ASP A 32 10.47 -7.73 -15.76
N THR A 33 9.71 -8.15 -14.76
CA THR A 33 8.34 -8.66 -14.89
C THR A 33 7.30 -7.64 -14.41
N ILE A 34 7.54 -6.35 -14.70
CA ILE A 34 6.65 -5.26 -14.30
C ILE A 34 5.34 -5.31 -15.10
N ILE A 35 4.23 -5.07 -14.41
CA ILE A 35 2.91 -4.96 -15.03
C ILE A 35 2.88 -3.70 -15.90
N PRO A 36 2.47 -3.80 -17.18
CA PRO A 36 2.44 -2.66 -18.08
C PRO A 36 1.43 -1.60 -17.61
N ALA A 37 1.61 -0.39 -18.13
CA ALA A 37 0.66 0.70 -17.96
C ALA A 37 -0.71 0.35 -18.53
N ALA A 38 -1.78 0.92 -17.98
CA ALA A 38 -3.14 0.79 -18.46
C ALA A 38 -3.85 2.16 -18.39
N ALA A 39 -5.06 2.24 -18.96
CA ALA A 39 -5.80 3.49 -19.05
C ALA A 39 -6.05 4.17 -17.70
N ASP A 40 -6.23 3.40 -16.63
CA ASP A 40 -6.42 3.91 -15.27
C ASP A 40 -5.10 4.25 -14.53
N ASN A 41 -3.95 3.87 -15.12
CA ASN A 41 -2.62 4.23 -14.65
C ASN A 41 -1.63 4.33 -15.83
N PRO A 42 -1.68 5.40 -16.62
CA PRO A 42 -0.87 5.55 -17.83
C PRO A 42 0.63 5.65 -17.56
N LYS A 43 1.05 5.98 -16.34
CA LYS A 43 2.46 6.00 -15.90
C LYS A 43 2.98 4.63 -15.44
N GLY A 44 2.13 3.58 -15.46
CA GLY A 44 2.47 2.22 -15.05
C GLY A 44 2.20 1.92 -13.58
N TYR A 45 1.96 0.64 -13.31
CA TYR A 45 1.69 0.18 -11.95
C TYR A 45 2.96 -0.02 -11.13
N TRP A 46 4.08 -0.32 -11.78
CA TRP A 46 5.35 -0.64 -11.14
C TRP A 46 5.22 -1.78 -10.14
N GLU A 47 4.42 -2.79 -10.48
CA GLU A 47 4.18 -4.01 -9.72
C GLU A 47 4.88 -5.18 -10.40
N ASP A 48 5.67 -5.94 -9.65
CA ASP A 48 6.22 -7.21 -10.13
C ASP A 48 5.10 -8.25 -10.23
N ARG A 49 4.98 -8.93 -11.37
CA ARG A 49 3.92 -9.92 -11.63
C ARG A 49 3.94 -11.09 -10.65
N LEU A 50 5.14 -11.49 -10.18
CA LEU A 50 5.27 -12.59 -9.25
C LEU A 50 4.82 -12.18 -7.84
N VAL A 51 5.15 -10.96 -7.39
CA VAL A 51 4.62 -10.39 -6.14
C VAL A 51 3.10 -10.32 -6.21
N LEU A 52 2.54 -9.81 -7.31
CA LEU A 52 1.09 -9.73 -7.51
C LEU A 52 0.43 -11.12 -7.48
N ALA A 53 1.05 -12.12 -8.13
CA ALA A 53 0.52 -13.48 -8.15
C ALA A 53 0.47 -14.09 -6.74
N ILE A 54 1.54 -13.95 -5.96
CA ILE A 54 1.60 -14.41 -4.57
C ILE A 54 0.55 -13.70 -3.72
N ASN A 55 0.44 -12.37 -3.81
CA ASN A 55 -0.55 -11.60 -3.05
C ASN A 55 -1.99 -12.01 -3.39
N LYS A 56 -2.29 -12.26 -4.66
CA LYS A 56 -3.62 -12.74 -5.08
C LYS A 56 -3.92 -14.13 -4.51
N ALA A 57 -2.95 -15.05 -4.62
CA ALA A 57 -3.11 -16.40 -4.07
C ALA A 57 -3.28 -16.40 -2.55
N LEU A 58 -2.56 -15.52 -1.83
CA LEU A 58 -2.74 -15.33 -0.39
C LEU A 58 -4.15 -14.86 -0.05
N LEU A 59 -4.61 -13.80 -0.71
CA LEU A 59 -5.94 -13.27 -0.46
C LEU A 59 -7.02 -14.31 -0.77
N GLU A 60 -6.88 -15.07 -1.85
CA GLU A 60 -7.79 -16.14 -2.22
C GLU A 60 -7.82 -17.26 -1.17
N ARG A 61 -6.65 -17.74 -0.71
CA ARG A 61 -6.57 -18.79 0.32
C ARG A 61 -7.08 -18.34 1.70
N CYS A 62 -6.99 -17.06 2.00
CA CYS A 62 -7.55 -16.47 3.23
C CYS A 62 -9.01 -16.02 3.06
N ASP A 63 -9.63 -16.30 1.93
CA ASP A 63 -11.02 -15.87 1.61
C ASP A 63 -11.23 -14.36 1.83
N ILE A 64 -10.34 -13.55 1.23
CA ILE A 64 -10.37 -12.09 1.34
C ILE A 64 -10.32 -11.47 -0.05
N ALA A 65 -11.26 -10.59 -0.36
CA ALA A 65 -11.15 -9.73 -1.53
C ALA A 65 -10.27 -8.49 -1.23
N TRP A 66 -9.63 -7.95 -2.26
CA TRP A 66 -8.78 -6.75 -2.12
C TRP A 66 -9.54 -5.53 -1.56
N ASN A 67 -10.85 -5.47 -1.74
CA ASN A 67 -11.74 -4.38 -1.33
C ASN A 67 -12.61 -4.72 -0.11
N ASP A 68 -12.30 -5.80 0.61
CA ASP A 68 -12.94 -6.13 1.86
C ASP A 68 -12.41 -5.26 3.00
N LEU A 69 -13.29 -5.00 3.95
CA LEU A 69 -13.00 -4.30 5.20
C LEU A 69 -12.60 -5.26 6.32
N ARG A 70 -12.78 -6.55 6.12
CA ARG A 70 -12.49 -7.60 7.12
C ARG A 70 -11.07 -7.43 7.65
N ILE A 71 -10.94 -7.42 8.96
CA ILE A 71 -9.65 -7.51 9.64
C ILE A 71 -9.23 -8.97 9.64
N VAL A 72 -8.03 -9.23 9.16
CA VAL A 72 -7.43 -10.56 9.12
C VAL A 72 -6.50 -10.69 10.30
N GLU A 73 -6.51 -11.83 10.96
CA GLU A 73 -5.60 -12.08 12.05
C GLU A 73 -4.24 -12.55 11.51
N GLU A 74 -3.18 -12.20 12.22
CA GLU A 74 -1.81 -12.54 11.81
C GLU A 74 -1.60 -14.04 11.58
N GLY A 75 -2.22 -14.86 12.44
CA GLY A 75 -2.15 -16.31 12.37
C GLY A 75 -2.67 -16.89 11.05
N GLU A 76 -3.61 -16.22 10.38
CA GLU A 76 -4.12 -16.65 9.08
C GLU A 76 -3.03 -16.58 8.00
N PHE A 77 -2.11 -15.61 8.10
CA PHE A 77 -0.99 -15.45 7.15
C PHE A 77 0.23 -16.30 7.47
N LEU A 78 0.26 -16.91 8.66
CA LEU A 78 1.35 -17.79 9.12
C LEU A 78 0.92 -19.26 9.15
N ASP A 79 -0.27 -19.58 8.62
CA ASP A 79 -0.78 -20.94 8.54
C ASP A 79 0.19 -21.82 7.73
N PRO A 80 0.57 -23.02 8.23
CA PRO A 80 1.40 -23.97 7.50
C PRO A 80 0.87 -24.33 6.10
N ALA A 81 -0.46 -24.24 5.88
CA ALA A 81 -1.07 -24.43 4.57
C ALA A 81 -0.64 -23.41 3.52
N LEU A 82 -0.03 -22.28 3.94
CA LEU A 82 0.56 -21.28 3.06
C LEU A 82 2.08 -21.51 2.81
N GLY A 83 2.64 -22.61 3.29
CA GLY A 83 4.07 -22.90 3.23
C GLY A 83 4.65 -22.88 1.82
N ASP A 84 3.92 -23.39 0.83
CA ASP A 84 4.31 -23.37 -0.59
C ASP A 84 4.41 -21.94 -1.15
N LEU A 85 3.50 -21.04 -0.75
CA LEU A 85 3.58 -19.62 -1.12
C LEU A 85 4.75 -18.91 -0.42
N ALA A 86 5.04 -19.28 0.84
CA ALA A 86 6.17 -18.74 1.57
C ALA A 86 7.50 -19.17 0.92
N ASP A 87 7.60 -20.41 0.44
CA ASP A 87 8.77 -20.91 -0.30
C ASP A 87 8.91 -20.20 -1.65
N GLN A 88 7.82 -19.96 -2.37
CA GLN A 88 7.82 -19.17 -3.61
C GLN A 88 8.28 -17.73 -3.36
N ALA A 89 7.82 -17.08 -2.29
CA ALA A 89 8.22 -15.72 -1.94
C ALA A 89 9.70 -15.66 -1.52
N ALA A 90 10.18 -16.63 -0.74
CA ALA A 90 11.60 -16.73 -0.35
C ALA A 90 12.49 -16.94 -1.57
N LYS A 91 12.09 -17.82 -2.50
CA LYS A 91 12.80 -18.03 -3.76
C LYS A 91 12.80 -16.76 -4.61
N LEU A 92 11.67 -16.05 -4.71
CA LEU A 92 11.58 -14.78 -5.43
C LEU A 92 12.59 -13.76 -4.89
N PHE A 93 12.69 -13.61 -3.57
CA PHE A 93 13.70 -12.75 -2.96
C PHE A 93 15.12 -13.12 -3.37
N ALA A 94 15.47 -14.40 -3.30
CA ALA A 94 16.80 -14.89 -3.70
C ALA A 94 17.09 -14.62 -5.19
N ASP A 95 16.14 -14.93 -6.08
CA ASP A 95 16.27 -14.71 -7.52
C ASP A 95 16.46 -13.21 -7.85
N ARG A 96 15.69 -12.33 -7.21
CA ARG A 96 15.77 -10.88 -7.43
C ARG A 96 17.08 -10.28 -6.92
N ILE A 97 17.55 -10.73 -5.76
CA ILE A 97 18.86 -10.33 -5.24
C ILE A 97 19.98 -10.81 -6.14
N ALA A 98 19.93 -12.05 -6.62
CA ALA A 98 20.92 -12.57 -7.55
C ALA A 98 20.97 -11.76 -8.87
N ALA A 99 19.81 -11.33 -9.36
CA ALA A 99 19.72 -10.57 -10.61
C ALA A 99 20.11 -9.10 -10.47
N TYR A 100 19.76 -8.44 -9.37
CA TYR A 100 19.85 -6.97 -9.23
C TYR A 100 20.80 -6.50 -8.12
N GLY A 101 21.27 -7.41 -7.25
CA GLY A 101 22.03 -7.05 -6.03
C GLY A 101 21.14 -6.42 -4.95
N ASN A 102 20.40 -5.38 -5.30
CA ASN A 102 19.38 -4.75 -4.47
C ASN A 102 18.09 -4.61 -5.28
N TRP A 103 16.96 -4.87 -4.64
CA TRP A 103 15.66 -4.90 -5.31
C TRP A 103 14.61 -4.08 -4.55
N GLY A 104 13.75 -3.44 -5.31
CA GLY A 104 12.57 -2.74 -4.78
C GLY A 104 11.31 -3.29 -5.39
N PHE A 105 10.28 -3.51 -4.57
CA PHE A 105 9.00 -3.97 -5.06
C PHE A 105 7.82 -3.24 -4.41
N LYS A 106 6.69 -3.32 -5.10
CA LYS A 106 5.43 -2.78 -4.64
C LYS A 106 4.26 -3.60 -5.15
N ASP A 107 3.36 -3.93 -4.26
CA ASP A 107 1.95 -4.21 -4.52
C ASP A 107 1.15 -3.62 -3.34
N PRO A 108 0.09 -2.85 -3.57
CA PRO A 108 -0.69 -2.28 -2.46
C PRO A 108 -1.22 -3.33 -1.48
N ARG A 109 -1.45 -4.56 -1.93
CA ARG A 109 -1.92 -5.66 -1.08
C ARG A 109 -0.88 -6.09 -0.04
N THR A 110 0.41 -5.87 -0.32
CA THR A 110 1.52 -6.28 0.56
C THR A 110 1.34 -5.77 2.00
N VAL A 111 0.85 -4.55 2.20
CA VAL A 111 0.62 -4.02 3.54
C VAL A 111 -0.48 -4.78 4.30
N ARG A 112 -1.48 -5.33 3.60
CA ARG A 112 -2.54 -6.15 4.22
C ARG A 112 -2.08 -7.56 4.61
N VAL A 113 -1.08 -8.08 3.90
CA VAL A 113 -0.53 -9.43 4.11
C VAL A 113 0.92 -9.34 4.61
N LEU A 114 1.26 -8.25 5.28
CA LEU A 114 2.62 -7.95 5.72
C LEU A 114 3.26 -9.05 6.57
N PRO A 115 2.56 -9.71 7.53
CA PRO A 115 3.15 -10.80 8.32
C PRO A 115 3.70 -11.93 7.45
N PHE A 116 3.01 -12.29 6.37
CA PHE A 116 3.50 -13.29 5.42
C PHE A 116 4.82 -12.88 4.76
N TRP A 117 4.93 -11.63 4.27
CA TRP A 117 6.15 -11.15 3.62
C TRP A 117 7.32 -11.05 4.58
N LEU A 118 7.06 -10.66 5.84
CA LEU A 118 8.08 -10.68 6.89
C LEU A 118 8.58 -12.11 7.17
N HIS A 119 7.65 -13.08 7.26
CA HIS A 119 8.00 -14.49 7.42
C HIS A 119 8.82 -15.02 6.22
N ALA A 120 8.41 -14.72 5.00
CA ALA A 120 9.16 -15.13 3.80
C ALA A 120 10.56 -14.52 3.74
N ALA A 121 10.71 -13.24 4.13
CA ALA A 121 12.02 -12.58 4.21
C ALA A 121 12.93 -13.22 5.28
N GLN A 122 12.36 -13.54 6.45
CA GLN A 122 13.08 -14.26 7.50
C GLN A 122 13.58 -15.62 7.00
N ARG A 123 12.74 -16.39 6.30
CA ARG A 123 13.12 -17.68 5.70
C ARG A 123 14.24 -17.53 4.67
N ALA A 124 14.22 -16.46 3.89
CA ALA A 124 15.25 -16.17 2.89
C ALA A 124 16.53 -15.54 3.47
N GLY A 125 16.55 -15.15 4.75
CA GLY A 125 17.66 -14.43 5.38
C GLY A 125 17.87 -13.02 4.79
N ILE A 126 16.79 -12.35 4.36
CA ILE A 126 16.81 -11.06 3.69
C ILE A 126 16.43 -9.94 4.68
N ASP A 127 17.18 -8.83 4.61
CA ASP A 127 16.87 -7.61 5.36
C ASP A 127 15.90 -6.72 4.54
N LEU A 128 14.68 -6.55 5.05
CA LEU A 128 13.68 -5.66 4.46
C LEU A 128 13.81 -4.23 4.99
N GLN A 129 13.51 -3.28 4.12
CA GLN A 129 13.32 -1.88 4.45
C GLN A 129 11.97 -1.41 3.88
N PHE A 130 11.34 -0.41 4.49
CA PHE A 130 9.99 -0.01 4.11
C PHE A 130 9.89 1.48 3.77
N VAL A 131 9.22 1.77 2.65
CA VAL A 131 8.69 3.10 2.34
C VAL A 131 7.18 3.02 2.49
N VAL A 132 6.63 3.68 3.51
CA VAL A 132 5.19 3.74 3.76
C VAL A 132 4.61 4.91 3.00
N ALA A 133 3.90 4.59 1.92
CA ALA A 133 3.24 5.56 1.06
C ALA A 133 1.78 5.74 1.48
N PHE A 134 1.35 6.96 1.74
CA PHE A 134 -0.04 7.24 2.02
C PHE A 134 -0.47 8.59 1.46
N ARG A 135 -1.76 8.76 1.31
CA ARG A 135 -2.44 9.94 0.80
C ARG A 135 -3.64 10.22 1.67
N HIS A 136 -4.16 11.44 1.60
CA HIS A 136 -5.39 11.81 2.29
C HIS A 136 -6.52 10.80 2.02
N PRO A 137 -7.17 10.23 3.05
CA PRO A 137 -8.13 9.12 2.89
C PRO A 137 -9.33 9.49 2.01
N LEU A 138 -9.80 10.74 2.05
CA LEU A 138 -10.87 11.20 1.17
C LEU A 138 -10.43 11.21 -0.29
N ALA A 139 -9.22 11.67 -0.60
CA ALA A 139 -8.70 11.66 -1.97
C ALA A 139 -8.54 10.24 -2.53
N VAL A 140 -8.12 9.30 -1.67
CA VAL A 140 -8.10 7.88 -2.01
C VAL A 140 -9.51 7.36 -2.27
N ALA A 141 -10.46 7.67 -1.40
CA ALA A 141 -11.85 7.24 -1.52
C ALA A 141 -12.53 7.81 -2.79
N GLN A 142 -12.32 9.08 -3.11
CA GLN A 142 -12.80 9.70 -4.36
C GLN A 142 -12.22 9.00 -5.59
N SER A 143 -10.92 8.75 -5.58
CA SER A 143 -10.26 8.03 -6.68
C SER A 143 -10.79 6.60 -6.86
N LEU A 144 -11.12 5.90 -5.77
CA LEU A 144 -11.73 4.57 -5.80
C LEU A 144 -13.20 4.63 -6.26
N GLN A 145 -13.92 5.67 -5.89
CA GLN A 145 -15.30 5.88 -6.36
C GLN A 145 -15.33 6.06 -7.88
N VAL A 146 -14.48 6.93 -8.42
CA VAL A 146 -14.39 7.16 -9.87
C VAL A 146 -13.96 5.91 -10.62
N ARG A 147 -12.95 5.19 -10.12
CA ARG A 147 -12.37 4.03 -10.81
C ARG A 147 -13.22 2.76 -10.67
N ASN A 148 -13.75 2.51 -9.48
CA ASN A 148 -14.31 1.21 -9.10
C ASN A 148 -15.78 1.29 -8.64
N GLY A 149 -16.38 2.48 -8.57
CA GLY A 149 -17.73 2.67 -8.04
C GLY A 149 -17.85 2.42 -6.53
N ILE A 150 -16.74 2.43 -5.79
CA ILE A 150 -16.73 2.18 -4.34
C ILE A 150 -17.25 3.42 -3.61
N PRO A 151 -18.28 3.31 -2.75
CA PRO A 151 -18.77 4.43 -1.97
C PRO A 151 -17.67 5.06 -1.11
N GLN A 152 -17.66 6.40 -0.98
CA GLN A 152 -16.56 7.12 -0.31
C GLN A 152 -16.31 6.64 1.12
N VAL A 153 -17.34 6.47 1.95
CA VAL A 153 -17.21 5.97 3.32
C VAL A 153 -16.51 4.62 3.33
N ARG A 154 -16.90 3.70 2.42
CA ARG A 154 -16.23 2.41 2.27
C ARG A 154 -14.77 2.58 1.85
N GLY A 155 -14.49 3.47 0.90
CA GLY A 155 -13.10 3.77 0.47
C GLY A 155 -12.22 4.29 1.60
N MET A 156 -12.76 5.14 2.48
CA MET A 156 -12.06 5.63 3.68
C MET A 156 -11.82 4.52 4.70
N LEU A 157 -12.79 3.64 4.94
CA LEU A 157 -12.63 2.48 5.82
C LEU A 157 -11.63 1.46 5.24
N MET A 158 -11.62 1.26 3.91
CA MET A 158 -10.59 0.46 3.24
C MET A 158 -9.19 1.05 3.46
N TRP A 159 -9.03 2.37 3.45
CA TRP A 159 -7.76 3.03 3.74
C TRP A 159 -7.24 2.62 5.13
N ALA A 160 -8.10 2.65 6.14
CA ALA A 160 -7.75 2.21 7.49
C ALA A 160 -7.48 0.69 7.55
N ALA A 161 -8.31 -0.13 6.88
CA ALA A 161 -8.15 -1.58 6.82
C ALA A 161 -6.85 -2.04 6.12
N TYR A 162 -6.29 -1.20 5.24
CA TYR A 162 -4.99 -1.45 4.61
C TYR A 162 -3.82 -1.07 5.53
N LEU A 163 -3.88 0.12 6.14
CA LEU A 163 -2.71 0.69 6.78
C LEU A 163 -2.59 0.33 8.27
N LEU A 164 -3.72 0.13 8.97
CA LEU A 164 -3.65 -0.06 10.42
C LEU A 164 -3.24 -1.47 10.86
N PRO A 165 -3.79 -2.58 10.31
CA PRO A 165 -3.71 -3.88 10.98
C PRO A 165 -2.30 -4.35 11.35
N PHE A 166 -1.30 -4.12 10.48
CA PHE A 166 0.05 -4.67 10.63
C PHE A 166 1.17 -3.63 10.52
N LEU A 167 0.85 -2.34 10.55
CA LEU A 167 1.87 -1.30 10.36
C LEU A 167 2.90 -1.29 11.51
N ASP A 168 2.51 -1.69 12.71
CA ASP A 168 3.41 -1.84 13.85
C ASP A 168 4.51 -2.89 13.63
N ARG A 169 4.30 -3.85 12.72
CA ARG A 169 5.26 -4.90 12.41
C ARG A 169 6.54 -4.38 11.75
N ILE A 170 6.50 -3.18 11.16
CA ILE A 170 7.72 -2.57 10.58
C ILE A 170 8.57 -1.84 11.62
N ARG A 171 8.15 -1.73 12.89
CA ARG A 171 8.83 -0.96 13.92
C ARG A 171 10.33 -1.31 14.07
N SER A 172 10.66 -2.59 13.96
CA SER A 172 12.03 -3.10 14.08
C SER A 172 12.85 -3.05 12.79
N PHE A 173 12.26 -2.61 11.69
CA PHE A 173 12.91 -2.50 10.39
C PHE A 173 13.19 -1.03 10.04
N PRO A 174 14.23 -0.73 9.23
CA PRO A 174 14.40 0.60 8.68
C PRO A 174 13.16 0.99 7.87
N HIS A 175 12.56 2.14 8.19
CA HIS A 175 11.34 2.58 7.52
C HIS A 175 11.24 4.10 7.45
N VAL A 176 10.51 4.60 6.46
CA VAL A 176 10.22 6.01 6.26
C VAL A 176 8.78 6.21 5.81
N PHE A 177 8.13 7.23 6.35
CA PHE A 177 6.78 7.64 5.94
C PHE A 177 6.86 8.79 4.92
N VAL A 178 6.12 8.65 3.81
CA VAL A 178 6.07 9.66 2.75
C VAL A 178 4.62 9.86 2.32
N THR A 179 4.14 11.11 2.37
CA THR A 179 2.82 11.43 1.82
C THR A 179 2.91 11.63 0.30
N TYR A 180 1.81 11.36 -0.38
CA TYR A 180 1.72 11.63 -1.82
C TYR A 180 1.90 13.11 -2.15
N ASP A 181 1.40 13.99 -1.29
CA ASP A 181 1.50 15.44 -1.47
C ASP A 181 2.95 15.91 -1.33
N GLN A 182 3.67 15.47 -0.28
CA GLN A 182 5.12 15.74 -0.15
C GLN A 182 5.90 15.27 -1.38
N LEU A 183 5.57 14.09 -1.92
CA LEU A 183 6.23 13.58 -3.11
C LEU A 183 6.01 14.47 -4.34
N LEU A 184 4.80 15.02 -4.52
CA LEU A 184 4.50 15.89 -5.66
C LEU A 184 5.00 17.32 -5.49
N ASP A 185 5.00 17.85 -4.27
CA ASP A 185 5.43 19.21 -3.98
C ASP A 185 6.95 19.35 -3.95
N ALA A 186 7.64 18.36 -3.37
CA ALA A 186 9.09 18.33 -3.19
C ALA A 186 9.66 16.93 -3.51
N PRO A 187 9.64 16.51 -4.80
CA PRO A 187 10.03 15.15 -5.19
C PRO A 187 11.50 14.86 -4.90
N GLU A 188 12.39 15.79 -5.12
CA GLU A 188 13.82 15.63 -4.82
C GLU A 188 14.05 15.43 -3.33
N ASP A 189 13.44 16.27 -2.48
CA ASP A 189 13.56 16.18 -1.02
C ASP A 189 12.95 14.86 -0.50
N SER A 190 11.85 14.40 -1.10
CA SER A 190 11.23 13.11 -0.75
C SER A 190 12.15 11.93 -1.03
N ILE A 191 12.82 11.92 -2.19
CA ILE A 191 13.79 10.86 -2.53
C ILE A 191 15.04 10.95 -1.66
N ARG A 192 15.56 12.16 -1.38
CA ARG A 192 16.68 12.35 -0.46
C ARG A 192 16.35 11.89 0.95
N LYS A 193 15.17 12.23 1.46
CA LYS A 193 14.68 11.74 2.76
C LYS A 193 14.66 10.22 2.83
N ILE A 194 14.17 9.55 1.78
CA ILE A 194 14.19 8.07 1.70
C ILE A 194 15.64 7.57 1.73
N ALA A 195 16.52 8.17 0.94
CA ALA A 195 17.94 7.81 0.88
C ALA A 195 18.62 7.93 2.25
N ASP A 196 18.47 9.09 2.89
CA ASP A 196 19.11 9.38 4.19
C ASP A 196 18.59 8.49 5.31
N THR A 197 17.24 8.25 5.34
CA THR A 197 16.61 7.43 6.38
C THR A 197 16.94 5.93 6.24
N LEU A 198 17.04 5.44 5.00
CA LEU A 198 17.27 4.02 4.72
C LEU A 198 18.74 3.70 4.38
N ASP A 199 19.64 4.67 4.51
CA ASP A 199 21.08 4.54 4.22
C ASP A 199 21.35 4.11 2.77
N TRP A 200 20.88 4.93 1.82
CA TRP A 200 21.14 4.79 0.39
C TRP A 200 21.79 6.02 -0.21
N SER A 201 22.56 5.82 -1.28
CA SER A 201 23.14 6.93 -2.06
C SER A 201 22.20 7.32 -3.19
N VAL A 202 22.05 8.64 -3.41
CA VAL A 202 21.25 9.17 -4.52
C VAL A 202 22.09 9.27 -5.80
N ARG A 203 21.58 8.70 -6.89
CA ARG A 203 22.13 8.86 -8.24
C ARG A 203 21.51 10.10 -8.90
N ARG A 204 22.33 11.14 -9.02
CA ARG A 204 21.86 12.45 -9.46
C ARG A 204 21.22 12.44 -10.86
N ASP A 205 21.81 11.69 -11.80
CA ASP A 205 21.29 11.50 -13.15
C ASP A 205 19.85 10.93 -13.14
N ARG A 206 19.66 9.88 -12.38
CA ARG A 206 18.34 9.22 -12.24
C ARG A 206 17.33 10.08 -11.49
N LEU A 207 17.78 10.84 -10.51
CA LEU A 207 16.92 11.76 -9.76
C LEU A 207 16.36 12.86 -10.68
N VAL A 208 17.20 13.44 -11.54
CA VAL A 208 16.79 14.44 -12.54
C VAL A 208 15.77 13.84 -13.50
N ASP A 209 16.02 12.66 -14.05
CA ASP A 209 15.07 11.94 -14.94
C ASP A 209 13.73 11.71 -14.24
N TYR A 210 13.75 11.27 -12.98
CA TYR A 210 12.56 11.02 -12.20
C TYR A 210 11.73 12.28 -11.96
N THR A 211 12.38 13.38 -11.54
CA THR A 211 11.70 14.61 -11.16
C THR A 211 11.17 15.39 -12.35
N HIS A 212 11.91 15.41 -13.47
CA HIS A 212 11.57 16.21 -14.65
C HIS A 212 10.79 15.43 -15.72
N ALA A 213 11.10 14.16 -15.95
CA ALA A 213 10.48 13.38 -17.01
C ALA A 213 9.30 12.52 -16.53
N PHE A 214 9.40 11.97 -15.31
CA PHE A 214 8.37 11.05 -14.83
C PHE A 214 7.29 11.72 -13.99
N LEU A 215 7.65 12.52 -12.98
CA LEU A 215 6.67 13.22 -12.15
C LEU A 215 6.10 14.43 -12.88
N ASN A 216 4.78 14.50 -12.88
CA ASN A 216 4.05 15.66 -13.38
C ASN A 216 3.04 16.07 -12.31
N LYS A 217 2.93 17.37 -12.03
CA LYS A 217 1.92 17.92 -11.09
C LYS A 217 0.49 17.63 -11.54
N ASP A 218 0.27 17.39 -12.85
CA ASP A 218 -1.03 16.96 -13.38
C ASP A 218 -1.48 15.57 -12.90
N LEU A 219 -0.60 14.83 -12.17
CA LEU A 219 -0.97 13.59 -11.47
C LEU A 219 -1.90 13.85 -10.26
N ARG A 220 -2.05 15.10 -9.82
CA ARG A 220 -3.09 15.48 -8.87
C ARG A 220 -4.44 15.54 -9.58
N HIS A 221 -5.14 14.42 -9.58
CA HIS A 221 -6.49 14.38 -10.13
C HIS A 221 -7.54 15.03 -9.21
N HIS A 222 -7.18 15.34 -7.96
CA HIS A 222 -8.04 15.99 -6.96
C HIS A 222 -7.21 16.91 -6.08
N PRO A 223 -7.38 18.25 -6.16
CA PRO A 223 -6.61 19.23 -5.40
C PRO A 223 -6.87 19.11 -3.88
N THR A 224 -5.81 19.22 -3.09
CA THR A 224 -5.87 19.13 -1.62
C THR A 224 -6.59 20.30 -0.93
N ASP A 225 -6.59 21.48 -1.53
CA ASP A 225 -7.18 22.69 -0.90
C ASP A 225 -8.69 22.60 -0.74
N SER A 226 -9.38 21.84 -1.62
CA SER A 226 -10.80 21.52 -1.45
C SER A 226 -11.07 20.34 -0.50
N GLU A 227 -10.05 19.58 -0.16
CA GLU A 227 -10.17 18.36 0.65
C GLU A 227 -10.32 18.66 2.13
N GLN A 228 -9.64 19.68 2.67
CA GLN A 228 -9.82 20.09 4.06
C GLN A 228 -11.22 20.67 4.31
N ASP A 229 -11.75 21.45 3.38
CA ASP A 229 -13.11 21.95 3.44
C ASP A 229 -14.16 20.84 3.27
N SER A 230 -13.85 19.82 2.44
CA SER A 230 -14.73 18.67 2.21
C SER A 230 -14.78 17.71 3.40
N LEU A 231 -13.69 17.60 4.19
CA LEU A 231 -13.67 16.83 5.45
C LEU A 231 -14.63 17.40 6.49
N GLN A 232 -14.84 18.73 6.49
CA GLN A 232 -15.81 19.37 7.39
C GLN A 232 -17.27 19.13 6.98
N GLN A 233 -17.51 18.74 5.73
CA GLN A 233 -18.86 18.56 5.18
C GLN A 233 -19.31 17.10 5.10
N GLN A 234 -18.37 16.11 5.18
CA GLN A 234 -18.71 14.68 5.13
C GLN A 234 -18.33 13.98 6.44
N PRO A 235 -19.15 13.05 6.93
CA PRO A 235 -18.81 12.27 8.11
C PRO A 235 -17.62 11.34 7.78
N VAL A 236 -16.41 11.75 8.18
CA VAL A 236 -15.22 10.91 8.12
C VAL A 236 -15.18 10.07 9.41
N PRO A 237 -15.05 8.76 9.33
CA PRO A 237 -14.92 7.93 10.54
C PRO A 237 -13.74 8.39 11.39
N GLU A 238 -13.96 8.56 12.68
CA GLU A 238 -12.95 9.09 13.62
C GLU A 238 -11.63 8.28 13.58
N VAL A 239 -11.72 6.97 13.46
CA VAL A 239 -10.55 6.09 13.34
C VAL A 239 -9.70 6.43 12.10
N VAL A 240 -10.32 6.85 11.00
CA VAL A 240 -9.63 7.25 9.77
C VAL A 240 -8.94 8.59 9.96
N THR A 241 -9.63 9.58 10.56
CA THR A 241 -9.08 10.91 10.83
C THR A 241 -7.90 10.83 11.79
N SER A 242 -8.06 10.10 12.91
CA SER A 242 -7.01 9.93 13.91
C SER A 242 -5.77 9.22 13.33
N ALA A 243 -5.99 8.17 12.55
CA ALA A 243 -4.89 7.44 11.88
C ALA A 243 -4.17 8.32 10.85
N TYR A 244 -4.90 9.07 10.03
CA TYR A 244 -4.29 9.96 9.05
C TYR A 244 -3.46 11.06 9.72
N THR A 245 -3.98 11.69 10.76
CA THR A 245 -3.26 12.71 11.53
C THR A 245 -1.96 12.14 12.11
N LEU A 246 -2.02 10.94 12.71
CA LEU A 246 -0.86 10.27 13.28
C LEU A 246 0.21 9.98 12.21
N LEU A 247 -0.18 9.40 11.07
CA LEU A 247 0.74 9.09 9.98
C LEU A 247 1.33 10.35 9.34
N SER A 248 0.53 11.42 9.22
CA SER A 248 0.99 12.70 8.69
C SER A 248 2.06 13.36 9.57
N GLN A 249 1.91 13.24 10.90
CA GLN A 249 2.95 13.66 11.85
C GLN A 249 4.21 12.82 11.68
N ALA A 250 4.10 11.50 11.55
CA ALA A 250 5.22 10.59 11.35
C ALA A 250 5.96 10.84 10.02
N ALA A 251 5.27 11.33 9.01
CA ALA A 251 5.91 11.73 7.75
C ALA A 251 6.83 12.96 7.90
N SER A 252 6.66 13.76 8.93
CA SER A 252 7.58 14.85 9.28
C SER A 252 8.60 14.40 10.32
N LEU A 253 8.12 13.79 11.39
CA LEU A 253 8.95 13.29 12.50
C LEU A 253 8.19 12.15 13.20
N ILE A 254 8.85 11.01 13.39
CA ILE A 254 8.34 9.92 14.22
C ILE A 254 8.55 10.32 15.69
N SER A 255 7.47 10.66 16.39
CA SER A 255 7.52 11.00 17.81
C SER A 255 7.78 9.76 18.68
N PRO A 256 8.34 9.93 19.90
CA PRO A 256 8.59 8.79 20.80
C PRO A 256 7.32 7.97 21.14
N ASP A 257 6.15 8.61 21.18
CA ASP A 257 4.86 8.02 21.48
C ASP A 257 4.11 7.48 20.24
N PHE A 258 4.71 7.61 19.06
CA PHE A 258 4.07 7.22 17.79
C PHE A 258 3.52 5.78 17.81
N TRP A 259 4.33 4.83 18.25
CA TRP A 259 3.94 3.41 18.24
C TRP A 259 2.84 3.08 19.26
N GLU A 260 2.81 3.78 20.38
CA GLU A 260 1.72 3.65 21.35
C GLU A 260 0.40 4.20 20.78
N ARG A 261 0.45 5.37 20.19
CA ARG A 261 -0.72 5.98 19.52
C ARG A 261 -1.18 5.15 18.32
N LEU A 262 -0.26 4.54 17.58
CA LEU A 262 -0.62 3.60 16.51
C LEU A 262 -1.34 2.38 17.08
N ALA A 263 -0.87 1.80 18.19
CA ALA A 263 -1.55 0.69 18.84
C ALA A 263 -2.97 1.05 19.30
N GLN A 264 -3.17 2.28 19.81
CA GLN A 264 -4.51 2.80 20.15
C GLN A 264 -5.41 2.90 18.91
N ALA A 265 -4.90 3.44 17.81
CA ALA A 265 -5.64 3.51 16.54
C ALA A 265 -5.98 2.11 15.99
N GLN A 266 -5.06 1.15 16.11
CA GLN A 266 -5.28 -0.25 15.76
C GLN A 266 -6.37 -0.90 16.62
N ALA A 267 -6.37 -0.64 17.93
CA ALA A 267 -7.39 -1.15 18.84
C ALA A 267 -8.78 -0.56 18.50
N ALA A 268 -8.85 0.75 18.24
CA ALA A 268 -10.08 1.40 17.80
C ALA A 268 -10.61 0.83 16.47
N HIS A 269 -9.71 0.55 15.51
CA HIS A 269 -10.08 -0.08 14.25
C HIS A 269 -10.57 -1.53 14.46
N ARG A 270 -9.92 -2.32 15.32
CA ARG A 270 -10.38 -3.69 15.66
C ARG A 270 -11.76 -3.69 16.32
N ALA A 271 -12.07 -2.70 17.15
CA ALA A 271 -13.39 -2.58 17.75
C ALA A 271 -14.54 -2.41 16.72
N LEU A 272 -14.22 -1.95 15.51
CA LEU A 272 -15.18 -1.84 14.42
C LEU A 272 -15.39 -3.17 13.66
N HIS A 273 -14.63 -4.23 13.95
CA HIS A 273 -14.64 -5.49 13.19
C HIS A 273 -16.05 -6.03 12.91
N PRO A 274 -16.99 -6.12 13.88
CA PRO A 274 -18.33 -6.64 13.59
C PRO A 274 -19.09 -5.81 12.56
N ILE A 275 -18.96 -4.48 12.62
CA ILE A 275 -19.60 -3.55 11.68
C ILE A 275 -18.96 -3.69 10.29
N LEU A 276 -17.65 -3.79 10.23
CA LEU A 276 -16.91 -3.94 8.97
C LEU A 276 -17.27 -5.25 8.27
N GLN A 277 -17.40 -6.35 9.01
CA GLN A 277 -17.87 -7.65 8.48
C GLN A 277 -19.28 -7.56 7.93
N GLN A 278 -20.20 -6.90 8.66
CA GLN A 278 -21.57 -6.71 8.17
C GLN A 278 -21.58 -5.89 6.86
N MET A 279 -20.79 -4.83 6.76
CA MET A 279 -20.67 -4.02 5.53
C MET A 279 -20.14 -4.84 4.35
N ASP A 280 -19.22 -5.79 4.58
CA ASP A 280 -18.73 -6.69 3.55
C ASP A 280 -19.83 -7.66 3.08
N ALA A 281 -20.54 -8.29 4.01
CA ALA A 281 -21.65 -9.20 3.70
C ALA A 281 -22.76 -8.51 2.90
N GLU A 282 -23.14 -7.28 3.26
CA GLU A 282 -24.12 -6.49 2.52
C GLU A 282 -23.65 -6.13 1.11
N SER A 283 -22.37 -5.79 0.97
CA SER A 283 -21.76 -5.46 -0.32
C SER A 283 -21.75 -6.69 -1.25
N GLU A 284 -21.41 -7.86 -0.73
CA GLU A 284 -21.42 -9.11 -1.47
C GLU A 284 -22.84 -9.51 -1.90
N HIS A 285 -23.82 -9.38 -0.99
CA HIS A 285 -25.22 -9.66 -1.29
C HIS A 285 -25.75 -8.77 -2.43
N ARG A 286 -25.44 -7.46 -2.40
CA ARG A 286 -25.80 -6.53 -3.48
C ARG A 286 -25.17 -6.92 -4.80
N ARG A 287 -23.91 -7.33 -4.79
CA ARG A 287 -23.18 -7.77 -5.99
C ARG A 287 -23.83 -9.00 -6.62
N LYS A 288 -24.11 -10.04 -5.80
CA LYS A 288 -24.77 -11.28 -6.26
C LYS A 288 -26.16 -10.98 -6.83
N ARG A 289 -26.94 -10.12 -6.16
CA ARG A 289 -28.27 -9.71 -6.65
C ARG A 289 -28.19 -8.99 -8.01
N ASN A 290 -27.25 -8.05 -8.17
CA ASN A 290 -27.09 -7.33 -9.43
C ASN A 290 -26.65 -8.26 -10.57
N GLN A 291 -25.75 -9.21 -10.32
CA GLN A 291 -25.35 -10.24 -11.29
C GLN A 291 -26.54 -11.12 -11.72
N SER A 292 -27.39 -11.55 -10.78
CA SER A 292 -28.58 -12.33 -11.07
C SER A 292 -29.61 -11.55 -11.92
N ILE A 293 -29.81 -10.26 -11.61
CA ILE A 293 -30.69 -9.39 -12.41
C ILE A 293 -30.13 -9.24 -13.84
N PHE A 294 -28.83 -8.96 -13.97
CA PHE A 294 -28.18 -8.79 -15.27
C PHE A 294 -28.26 -10.08 -16.12
N GLN A 295 -28.04 -11.25 -15.52
CA GLN A 295 -28.19 -12.54 -16.21
C GLN A 295 -29.62 -12.77 -16.69
N ARG A 296 -30.64 -12.42 -15.88
CA ARG A 296 -32.04 -12.54 -16.27
C ARG A 296 -32.39 -11.62 -17.45
N LEU A 297 -31.82 -10.41 -17.51
CA LEU A 297 -32.02 -9.46 -18.59
C LEU A 297 -31.32 -9.87 -19.90
N LEU A 298 -30.24 -10.66 -19.83
CA LEU A 298 -29.55 -11.19 -21.00
C LEU A 298 -30.25 -12.42 -21.60
N HIS A 299 -31.12 -13.07 -20.85
CA HIS A 299 -31.87 -14.27 -21.26
C HIS A 299 -33.36 -14.01 -21.51
N ALA A 300 -33.82 -12.77 -21.37
CA ALA A 300 -35.14 -12.28 -21.73
C ALA A 300 -35.13 -11.54 -23.07
#